data_41bbeed37c17bcc5495c320672ab578e
#
_entry.id   41bbeed37c17bcc5495c320672ab578e
#
_cell.length_a   1.000
_cell.length_b   1.000
_cell.length_c   1.000
_cell.angle_alpha   90.00
_cell.angle_beta   90.00
_cell.angle_gamma   90.00
#
_symmetry.space_group_name_H-M   'P 1'
#
loop_
_entity.id
_entity.type
_entity.pdbx_description
1 polymer ?
#
loop_
_entity_poly.entity_id
_entity_poly.type
_entity_poly.pdbx_seq_one_letter_code
_entity_poly.pdbx_strand_id
1 'polypeptide(L)'
;KLYGFLNWAVQRGHLKPIYSPPAALPEVLKAKRIGYPLSDAQILQLLDNLPKGEVHDRWRFAIQLCAVYGLRPEELRHLRIKDGTDGPELWTIYQKSMGGTKGAKTEPRRLHPLLLRDADGTAIDWNLQARLQVGEQLPPLNRNGDGGQALNQYLRRRSVWMALRDEAEHQGEQLTPYSFRHRYAKQAHAARLAVAEISEAMGHTIEVHLKSYARFKPDATAANFAAVNR
;
A
#
# COMPACT_ATOMS: atom_id res chain seq x y z
N LYS A 1 -16.31 -14.88 -13.58
CA LYS A 1 -16.14 -16.35 -13.52
C LYS A 1 -17.39 -17.09 -14.02
N LEU A 2 -18.62 -16.72 -13.57
CA LEU A 2 -19.86 -17.38 -13.98
C LEU A 2 -20.07 -17.32 -15.50
N TYR A 3 -19.91 -16.17 -16.14
CA TYR A 3 -20.08 -16.01 -17.59
C TYR A 3 -19.08 -16.85 -18.40
N GLY A 4 -17.84 -16.94 -17.95
CA GLY A 4 -16.84 -17.82 -18.59
C GLY A 4 -17.22 -19.29 -18.51
N PHE A 5 -17.81 -19.72 -17.40
CA PHE A 5 -18.34 -21.08 -17.25
C PHE A 5 -19.53 -21.33 -18.16
N LEU A 6 -20.51 -20.42 -18.21
CA LEU A 6 -21.68 -20.57 -19.08
C LEU A 6 -21.29 -20.61 -20.57
N ASN A 7 -20.39 -19.73 -21.03
CA ASN A 7 -19.87 -19.78 -22.39
C ASN A 7 -19.19 -21.12 -22.70
N TRP A 8 -18.33 -21.59 -21.80
CA TRP A 8 -17.68 -22.88 -21.95
C TRP A 8 -18.69 -24.03 -22.02
N ALA A 9 -19.68 -24.05 -21.13
CA ALA A 9 -20.69 -25.11 -21.08
C ALA A 9 -21.58 -25.14 -22.33
N VAL A 10 -21.95 -23.98 -22.89
CA VAL A 10 -22.69 -23.89 -24.14
C VAL A 10 -21.83 -24.32 -25.33
N GLN A 11 -20.58 -23.87 -25.42
CA GLN A 11 -19.64 -24.26 -26.49
C GLN A 11 -19.36 -25.74 -26.51
N ARG A 12 -19.41 -26.40 -25.36
CA ARG A 12 -19.21 -27.84 -25.22
C ARG A 12 -20.51 -28.66 -25.35
N GLY A 13 -21.65 -28.01 -25.57
CA GLY A 13 -22.96 -28.70 -25.70
C GLY A 13 -23.56 -29.20 -24.38
N HIS A 14 -22.96 -28.79 -23.22
CA HIS A 14 -23.51 -29.16 -21.91
C HIS A 14 -24.74 -28.33 -21.55
N LEU A 15 -24.88 -27.13 -22.13
CA LEU A 15 -26.04 -26.26 -22.00
C LEU A 15 -26.55 -25.82 -23.36
N LYS A 16 -27.85 -25.56 -23.46
CA LYS A 16 -28.49 -25.03 -24.67
C LYS A 16 -28.02 -23.58 -24.94
N PRO A 17 -27.94 -23.11 -26.21
CA PRO A 17 -27.53 -21.76 -26.57
C PRO A 17 -28.32 -20.65 -25.87
N ILE A 18 -29.55 -20.88 -25.45
CA ILE A 18 -30.38 -19.94 -24.69
C ILE A 18 -29.70 -19.50 -23.36
N TYR A 19 -28.81 -20.31 -22.83
CA TYR A 19 -28.04 -19.98 -21.60
C TYR A 19 -26.73 -19.25 -21.89
N SER A 20 -26.46 -18.90 -23.16
CA SER A 20 -25.32 -18.06 -23.49
C SER A 20 -25.47 -16.71 -22.83
N PRO A 21 -24.48 -16.25 -22.07
CA PRO A 21 -24.50 -14.90 -21.54
C PRO A 21 -24.50 -13.89 -22.71
N PRO A 22 -25.09 -12.70 -22.55
CA PRO A 22 -25.07 -11.66 -23.58
C PRO A 22 -23.65 -11.32 -23.97
N ALA A 23 -23.41 -11.11 -25.26
CA ALA A 23 -22.08 -10.88 -25.85
C ALA A 23 -21.36 -9.63 -25.26
N ALA A 24 -22.11 -8.66 -24.80
CA ALA A 24 -21.60 -7.51 -24.05
C ALA A 24 -22.54 -7.22 -22.90
N LEU A 25 -22.07 -7.45 -21.67
CA LEU A 25 -22.64 -6.71 -20.55
C LEU A 25 -22.20 -5.25 -20.71
N PRO A 26 -23.10 -4.28 -20.50
CA PRO A 26 -22.64 -2.90 -20.33
C PRO A 26 -21.58 -2.96 -19.22
N GLU A 27 -20.35 -2.61 -19.58
CA GLU A 27 -19.30 -2.38 -18.59
C GLU A 27 -19.83 -1.26 -17.70
N VAL A 28 -20.42 -1.62 -16.58
CA VAL A 28 -20.63 -0.65 -15.51
C VAL A 28 -19.21 -0.29 -15.09
N LEU A 29 -18.69 0.76 -15.71
CA LEU A 29 -17.43 1.38 -15.33
C LEU A 29 -17.58 1.75 -13.87
N LYS A 30 -17.24 0.82 -12.99
CA LYS A 30 -17.13 1.12 -11.56
C LYS A 30 -16.11 2.22 -11.46
N ALA A 31 -16.57 3.41 -11.13
CA ALA A 31 -15.69 4.55 -10.88
C ALA A 31 -14.53 4.04 -10.00
N LYS A 32 -13.30 4.27 -10.46
CA LYS A 32 -12.11 3.82 -9.73
C LYS A 32 -12.15 4.47 -8.36
N ARG A 33 -12.34 3.68 -7.32
CA ARG A 33 -12.38 4.20 -5.95
C ARG A 33 -11.05 4.85 -5.63
N ILE A 34 -11.11 6.04 -5.08
CA ILE A 34 -9.95 6.81 -4.66
C ILE A 34 -9.47 6.26 -3.31
N GLY A 35 -8.17 5.96 -3.19
CA GLY A 35 -7.65 5.41 -1.93
C GLY A 35 -7.41 6.51 -0.91
N TYR A 36 -7.91 6.32 0.30
CA TYR A 36 -7.76 7.25 1.43
C TYR A 36 -6.31 7.24 1.97
N PRO A 37 -5.61 8.37 2.05
CA PRO A 37 -4.31 8.47 2.68
C PRO A 37 -4.48 8.73 4.18
N LEU A 38 -4.12 7.77 5.02
CA LEU A 38 -4.10 7.98 6.47
C LEU A 38 -3.19 9.16 6.85
N SER A 39 -3.57 9.93 7.86
CA SER A 39 -2.66 10.87 8.53
C SER A 39 -1.77 10.17 9.56
N ASP A 40 -0.69 10.83 9.99
CA ASP A 40 0.19 10.31 11.04
C ASP A 40 -0.60 10.14 12.35
N ALA A 41 -1.40 11.13 12.72
CA ALA A 41 -2.25 11.07 13.92
C ALA A 41 -3.23 9.87 13.90
N GLN A 42 -3.88 9.60 12.75
CA GLN A 42 -4.77 8.46 12.60
C GLN A 42 -4.04 7.12 12.74
N ILE A 43 -2.81 7.03 12.22
CA ILE A 43 -1.99 5.81 12.36
C ILE A 43 -1.56 5.64 13.81
N LEU A 44 -1.11 6.69 14.48
CA LEU A 44 -0.74 6.65 15.90
C LEU A 44 -1.94 6.25 16.76
N GLN A 45 -3.10 6.88 16.56
CA GLN A 45 -4.34 6.50 17.23
C GLN A 45 -4.69 5.03 17.02
N LEU A 46 -4.55 4.51 15.78
CA LEU A 46 -4.79 3.10 15.50
C LEU A 46 -3.83 2.21 16.29
N LEU A 47 -2.52 2.54 16.31
CA LEU A 47 -1.50 1.77 17.00
C LEU A 47 -1.71 1.78 18.53
N ASP A 48 -2.08 2.91 19.11
CA ASP A 48 -2.34 3.06 20.56
C ASP A 48 -3.56 2.25 21.02
N ASN A 49 -4.54 2.10 20.14
CA ASN A 49 -5.76 1.34 20.39
C ASN A 49 -5.67 -0.15 20.00
N LEU A 50 -4.51 -0.65 19.59
CA LEU A 50 -4.34 -2.09 19.41
C LEU A 50 -4.31 -2.79 20.76
N PRO A 51 -4.96 -3.96 20.89
CA PRO A 51 -4.87 -4.74 22.12
C PRO A 51 -3.42 -5.07 22.46
N LYS A 52 -3.16 -5.37 23.73
CA LYS A 52 -1.86 -5.86 24.21
C LYS A 52 -1.70 -7.35 23.96
N GLY A 53 -0.47 -7.80 23.86
CA GLY A 53 -0.10 -9.21 23.76
C GLY A 53 0.61 -9.54 22.45
N GLU A 54 1.38 -10.63 22.49
CA GLU A 54 2.33 -11.03 21.44
C GLU A 54 1.76 -11.02 20.00
N VAL A 55 0.55 -11.56 19.82
CA VAL A 55 -0.11 -11.57 18.51
C VAL A 55 -0.36 -10.14 18.01
N HIS A 56 -0.78 -9.26 18.90
CA HIS A 56 -1.08 -7.86 18.56
C HIS A 56 0.20 -7.04 18.37
N ASP A 57 1.25 -7.34 19.11
CA ASP A 57 2.56 -6.69 18.96
C ASP A 57 3.19 -7.01 17.61
N ARG A 58 3.05 -8.25 17.13
CA ARG A 58 3.45 -8.63 15.77
C ARG A 58 2.68 -7.84 14.69
N TRP A 59 1.37 -7.63 14.89
CA TRP A 59 0.57 -6.81 13.95
C TRP A 59 0.92 -5.33 14.06
N ARG A 60 1.20 -4.82 15.27
CA ARG A 60 1.71 -3.47 15.49
C ARG A 60 2.99 -3.25 14.68
N PHE A 61 3.94 -4.16 14.78
CA PHE A 61 5.18 -4.13 14.03
C PHE A 61 4.96 -4.13 12.51
N ALA A 62 4.08 -5.00 12.01
CA ALA A 62 3.73 -5.04 10.58
C ALA A 62 3.08 -3.73 10.08
N ILE A 63 2.20 -3.12 10.88
CA ILE A 63 1.56 -1.84 10.57
C ILE A 63 2.60 -0.71 10.55
N GLN A 64 3.49 -0.66 11.54
CA GLN A 64 4.60 0.30 11.58
C GLN A 64 5.48 0.20 10.34
N LEU A 65 5.86 -1.00 9.92
CA LEU A 65 6.62 -1.24 8.70
C LEU A 65 5.87 -0.75 7.45
N CYS A 66 4.58 -1.06 7.32
CA CYS A 66 3.77 -0.58 6.21
C CYS A 66 3.67 0.95 6.17
N ALA A 67 3.54 1.59 7.33
CA ALA A 67 3.40 3.04 7.44
C ALA A 67 4.72 3.78 7.12
N VAL A 68 5.84 3.32 7.69
CA VAL A 68 7.15 3.99 7.57
C VAL A 68 7.78 3.77 6.21
N TYR A 69 7.66 2.56 5.64
CA TYR A 69 8.31 2.23 4.36
C TYR A 69 7.34 2.21 3.17
N GLY A 70 6.06 2.54 3.36
CA GLY A 70 5.07 2.54 2.29
C GLY A 70 4.89 1.19 1.61
N LEU A 71 5.02 0.10 2.36
CA LEU A 71 5.00 -1.26 1.83
C LEU A 71 3.62 -1.63 1.26
N ARG A 72 3.64 -2.45 0.20
CA ARG A 72 2.49 -3.31 -0.08
C ARG A 72 2.42 -4.37 1.03
N PRO A 73 1.24 -4.72 1.55
CA PRO A 73 1.17 -5.70 2.65
C PRO A 73 1.85 -7.05 2.34
N GLU A 74 1.89 -7.47 1.08
CA GLU A 74 2.58 -8.69 0.67
C GLU A 74 4.11 -8.56 0.76
N GLU A 75 4.65 -7.35 0.67
CA GLU A 75 6.09 -7.09 0.77
C GLU A 75 6.66 -7.44 2.15
N LEU A 76 5.82 -7.48 3.19
CA LEU A 76 6.23 -7.91 4.53
C LEU A 76 6.88 -9.30 4.57
N ARG A 77 6.48 -10.23 3.68
CA ARG A 77 7.11 -11.57 3.57
C ARG A 77 8.49 -11.54 2.96
N HIS A 78 8.77 -10.50 2.21
CA HIS A 78 9.90 -10.41 1.31
C HIS A 78 10.96 -9.43 1.79
N LEU A 79 10.90 -9.04 3.07
CA LEU A 79 11.89 -8.16 3.68
C LEU A 79 13.21 -8.90 3.87
N ARG A 80 14.32 -8.22 3.55
CA ARG A 80 15.68 -8.73 3.74
C ARG A 80 16.57 -7.59 4.20
N ILE A 81 17.49 -7.90 5.10
CA ILE A 81 18.61 -7.02 5.39
C ILE A 81 19.75 -7.42 4.45
N LYS A 82 20.36 -6.45 3.82
CA LYS A 82 21.56 -6.61 2.98
C LYS A 82 22.66 -5.70 3.49
N ASP A 83 23.89 -6.09 3.30
CA ASP A 83 25.02 -5.23 3.56
C ASP A 83 25.08 -4.14 2.48
N GLY A 84 25.14 -2.89 2.91
CA GLY A 84 25.32 -1.72 2.06
C GLY A 84 26.64 -1.04 2.36
N THR A 85 26.98 0.00 1.60
CA THR A 85 28.23 0.75 1.74
C THR A 85 28.37 1.41 3.13
N ASP A 86 27.27 1.93 3.65
CA ASP A 86 27.24 2.68 4.92
C ASP A 86 26.62 1.87 6.07
N GLY A 87 26.54 0.55 5.91
CA GLY A 87 25.97 -0.36 6.90
C GLY A 87 24.76 -1.12 6.37
N PRO A 88 24.05 -1.85 7.26
CA PRO A 88 22.92 -2.67 6.87
C PRO A 88 21.80 -1.86 6.24
N GLU A 89 21.20 -2.36 5.17
CA GLU A 89 20.09 -1.77 4.43
C GLU A 89 18.87 -2.68 4.44
N LEU A 90 17.69 -2.09 4.59
CA LEU A 90 16.44 -2.84 4.45
C LEU A 90 15.99 -2.87 2.99
N TRP A 91 15.71 -4.06 2.49
CA TRP A 91 15.28 -4.33 1.12
C TRP A 91 13.97 -5.12 1.08
N THR A 92 13.18 -4.93 0.03
CA THR A 92 12.17 -5.91 -0.38
C THR A 92 12.61 -6.62 -1.65
N ILE A 93 12.53 -7.95 -1.63
CA ILE A 93 12.79 -8.80 -2.80
C ILE A 93 11.49 -9.23 -3.49
N TYR A 94 10.36 -8.58 -3.15
CA TYR A 94 9.07 -8.87 -3.74
C TYR A 94 9.02 -8.50 -5.21
N GLN A 95 8.65 -9.45 -6.05
CA GLN A 95 8.47 -9.26 -7.48
C GLN A 95 7.00 -9.39 -7.85
N LYS A 96 6.37 -8.26 -8.15
CA LYS A 96 4.99 -8.22 -8.64
C LYS A 96 4.97 -8.37 -10.15
N SER A 97 4.17 -9.29 -10.68
CA SER A 97 3.92 -9.37 -12.14
C SER A 97 3.27 -8.08 -12.63
N MET A 98 3.86 -7.47 -13.67
CA MET A 98 3.29 -6.31 -14.34
C MET A 98 2.21 -6.78 -15.32
N GLY A 99 0.97 -6.26 -15.15
CA GLY A 99 -0.13 -6.61 -16.03
C GLY A 99 0.15 -6.20 -17.49
N GLY A 100 -0.19 -7.06 -18.44
CA GLY A 100 -0.09 -6.80 -19.88
C GLY A 100 1.18 -7.27 -20.56
N THR A 101 2.30 -7.44 -19.87
CA THR A 101 3.55 -7.96 -20.44
C THR A 101 3.85 -9.32 -19.82
N LYS A 102 3.81 -10.39 -20.62
CA LYS A 102 4.12 -11.74 -20.13
C LYS A 102 5.55 -11.77 -19.55
N GLY A 103 5.67 -12.13 -18.28
CA GLY A 103 6.94 -12.36 -17.60
C GLY A 103 7.59 -11.12 -16.97
N ALA A 104 7.14 -9.89 -17.25
CA ALA A 104 7.70 -8.72 -16.60
C ALA A 104 7.31 -8.64 -15.13
N LYS A 105 8.30 -8.42 -14.26
CA LYS A 105 8.13 -8.28 -12.81
C LYS A 105 8.79 -7.00 -12.32
N THR A 106 8.34 -6.51 -11.17
CA THR A 106 9.04 -5.40 -10.50
C THR A 106 10.37 -5.90 -9.94
N GLU A 107 11.40 -5.04 -9.96
CA GLU A 107 12.70 -5.37 -9.38
C GLU A 107 12.70 -5.28 -7.85
N PRO A 108 13.58 -6.05 -7.17
CA PRO A 108 13.92 -5.81 -5.78
C PRO A 108 14.38 -4.38 -5.57
N ARG A 109 14.03 -3.79 -4.41
CA ARG A 109 14.42 -2.40 -4.12
C ARG A 109 14.83 -2.20 -2.67
N ARG A 110 15.69 -1.23 -2.44
CA ARG A 110 15.95 -0.68 -1.12
C ARG A 110 14.72 0.05 -0.60
N LEU A 111 14.51 -0.01 0.70
CA LEU A 111 13.41 0.66 1.39
C LEU A 111 13.94 1.90 2.11
N HIS A 112 13.27 3.02 1.89
CA HIS A 112 13.61 4.32 2.49
C HIS A 112 12.54 4.72 3.49
N PRO A 113 12.89 4.98 4.77
CA PRO A 113 11.90 5.31 5.78
C PRO A 113 11.39 6.76 5.61
N LEU A 114 10.08 6.95 5.76
CA LEU A 114 9.46 8.24 6.03
C LEU A 114 8.78 8.14 7.40
N LEU A 115 9.47 8.61 8.43
CA LEU A 115 9.02 8.53 9.81
C LEU A 115 7.69 9.25 10.00
N LEU A 116 6.86 8.74 10.89
CA LEU A 116 5.66 9.44 11.33
C LEU A 116 6.07 10.57 12.27
N ARG A 117 5.20 11.57 12.37
CA ARG A 117 5.37 12.67 13.31
C ARG A 117 4.25 12.66 14.34
N ASP A 118 4.60 12.97 15.59
CA ASP A 118 3.62 13.18 16.65
C ASP A 118 2.91 14.54 16.50
N ALA A 119 2.10 14.89 17.50
CA ALA A 119 1.35 16.14 17.51
C ALA A 119 2.25 17.39 17.55
N ASP A 120 3.46 17.28 18.11
CA ASP A 120 4.44 18.34 18.20
C ASP A 120 5.34 18.43 16.96
N GLY A 121 5.13 17.52 15.99
CA GLY A 121 5.91 17.44 14.77
C GLY A 121 7.23 16.68 14.92
N THR A 122 7.49 16.06 16.09
CA THR A 122 8.69 15.26 16.34
C THR A 122 8.61 13.93 15.60
N ALA A 123 9.69 13.55 14.93
CA ALA A 123 9.76 12.30 14.21
C ALA A 123 9.86 11.11 15.19
N ILE A 124 9.05 10.10 14.95
CA ILE A 124 9.00 8.87 15.77
C ILE A 124 9.80 7.78 15.07
N ASP A 125 10.95 7.44 15.63
CA ASP A 125 11.75 6.30 15.18
C ASP A 125 11.47 5.07 16.06
N TRP A 126 10.89 4.03 15.47
CA TRP A 126 10.64 2.75 16.12
C TRP A 126 11.79 1.74 15.94
N ASN A 127 12.93 2.16 15.39
CA ASN A 127 14.09 1.31 15.10
C ASN A 127 13.72 0.03 14.31
N LEU A 128 12.81 0.16 13.36
CA LEU A 128 12.19 -1.00 12.67
C LEU A 128 13.20 -1.90 11.97
N GLN A 129 14.25 -1.31 11.37
CA GLN A 129 15.30 -2.08 10.73
C GLN A 129 16.10 -2.91 11.75
N ALA A 130 16.50 -2.31 12.87
CA ALA A 130 17.22 -3.01 13.93
C ALA A 130 16.36 -4.15 14.53
N ARG A 131 15.06 -3.91 14.72
CA ARG A 131 14.10 -4.93 15.19
C ARG A 131 14.00 -6.10 14.22
N LEU A 132 14.01 -5.87 12.91
CA LEU A 132 14.08 -6.93 11.91
C LEU A 132 15.41 -7.69 11.97
N GLN A 133 16.53 -6.99 12.18
CA GLN A 133 17.85 -7.61 12.29
C GLN A 133 17.97 -8.58 13.48
N VAL A 134 17.35 -8.24 14.61
CA VAL A 134 17.32 -9.13 15.78
C VAL A 134 16.25 -10.21 15.68
N GLY A 135 15.53 -10.30 14.56
CA GLY A 135 14.58 -11.37 14.28
C GLY A 135 13.20 -11.18 14.88
N GLU A 136 12.77 -9.93 15.14
CA GLU A 136 11.41 -9.70 15.58
C GLU A 136 10.40 -10.27 14.58
N GLN A 137 9.43 -11.01 15.10
CA GLN A 137 8.54 -11.81 14.27
C GLN A 137 7.40 -10.99 13.71
N LEU A 138 7.13 -11.22 12.42
CA LEU A 138 5.93 -10.73 11.76
C LEU A 138 4.71 -11.61 12.08
N PRO A 139 3.50 -11.06 11.94
CA PRO A 139 2.28 -11.85 12.11
C PRO A 139 2.14 -12.91 10.99
N PRO A 140 1.32 -13.95 11.17
CA PRO A 140 0.99 -14.87 10.11
C PRO A 140 0.23 -14.13 8.99
N LEU A 141 0.79 -14.15 7.77
CA LEU A 141 0.26 -13.43 6.61
C LEU A 141 -0.56 -14.34 5.66
N ASN A 142 -1.03 -15.50 6.12
CA ASN A 142 -1.75 -16.51 5.34
C ASN A 142 -0.89 -17.10 4.20
N ARG A 143 -1.50 -17.42 3.05
CA ARG A 143 -0.78 -17.95 1.89
C ARG A 143 -0.01 -16.86 1.16
N ASN A 144 0.93 -17.26 0.33
CA ASN A 144 1.64 -16.34 -0.57
C ASN A 144 0.64 -15.60 -1.48
N GLY A 145 0.73 -14.29 -1.53
CA GLY A 145 -0.21 -13.41 -2.24
C GLY A 145 -1.36 -12.86 -1.38
N ASP A 146 -1.60 -13.39 -0.17
CA ASP A 146 -2.74 -13.05 0.69
C ASP A 146 -2.38 -12.06 1.82
N GLY A 147 -1.17 -11.48 1.84
CA GLY A 147 -0.74 -10.56 2.90
C GLY A 147 -1.67 -9.36 3.08
N GLY A 148 -2.21 -8.83 1.98
CA GLY A 148 -3.20 -7.75 2.03
C GLY A 148 -4.53 -8.19 2.65
N GLN A 149 -4.97 -9.42 2.40
CA GLN A 149 -6.18 -9.98 2.99
C GLN A 149 -5.99 -10.22 4.50
N ALA A 150 -4.86 -10.79 4.90
CA ALA A 150 -4.54 -11.05 6.30
C ALA A 150 -4.55 -9.76 7.13
N LEU A 151 -3.83 -8.72 6.66
CA LEU A 151 -3.83 -7.42 7.32
C LEU A 151 -5.22 -6.79 7.35
N ASN A 152 -5.99 -6.86 6.25
CA ASN A 152 -7.35 -6.32 6.21
C ASN A 152 -8.28 -7.05 7.18
N GLN A 153 -8.20 -8.38 7.30
CA GLN A 153 -8.98 -9.16 8.26
C GLN A 153 -8.65 -8.77 9.71
N TYR A 154 -7.37 -8.56 10.01
CA TYR A 154 -6.96 -8.09 11.32
C TYR A 154 -7.50 -6.69 11.64
N LEU A 155 -7.34 -5.74 10.72
CA LEU A 155 -7.76 -4.35 10.88
C LEU A 155 -9.29 -4.20 11.00
N ARG A 156 -10.07 -4.93 10.22
CA ARG A 156 -11.54 -4.90 10.27
C ARG A 156 -12.15 -5.30 11.61
N ARG A 157 -11.37 -5.92 12.49
CA ARG A 157 -11.78 -6.25 13.85
C ARG A 157 -11.45 -5.13 14.87
N ARG A 158 -10.93 -3.99 14.41
CA ARG A 158 -10.54 -2.84 15.25
C ARG A 158 -11.56 -1.72 15.07
N SER A 159 -12.15 -1.26 16.17
CA SER A 159 -13.17 -0.20 16.15
C SER A 159 -12.64 1.09 15.53
N VAL A 160 -11.41 1.50 15.89
CA VAL A 160 -10.75 2.67 15.32
C VAL A 160 -10.62 2.55 13.81
N TRP A 161 -10.21 1.39 13.29
CA TRP A 161 -10.12 1.17 11.84
C TRP A 161 -11.47 1.28 11.15
N MET A 162 -12.53 0.77 11.78
CA MET A 162 -13.88 0.85 11.22
C MET A 162 -14.41 2.29 11.21
N ALA A 163 -14.17 3.06 12.28
CA ALA A 163 -14.50 4.48 12.32
C ALA A 163 -13.77 5.30 11.23
N LEU A 164 -12.47 5.07 11.05
CA LEU A 164 -11.69 5.70 9.98
C LEU A 164 -12.17 5.28 8.58
N ARG A 165 -12.67 4.06 8.44
CA ARG A 165 -13.24 3.59 7.17
C ARG A 165 -14.55 4.31 6.85
N ASP A 166 -15.40 4.49 7.85
CA ASP A 166 -16.67 5.21 7.69
C ASP A 166 -16.39 6.69 7.35
N GLU A 167 -15.39 7.31 8.00
CA GLU A 167 -14.92 8.66 7.68
C GLU A 167 -14.45 8.76 6.21
N ALA A 168 -13.61 7.83 5.75
CA ALA A 168 -13.13 7.79 4.38
C ALA A 168 -14.28 7.62 3.37
N GLU A 169 -15.27 6.78 3.68
CA GLU A 169 -16.43 6.54 2.83
C GLU A 169 -17.31 7.79 2.70
N HIS A 170 -17.50 8.57 3.79
CA HIS A 170 -18.18 9.87 3.76
C HIS A 170 -17.46 10.90 2.86
N GLN A 171 -16.13 10.77 2.72
CA GLN A 171 -15.34 11.61 1.81
C GLN A 171 -15.30 11.07 0.37
N GLY A 172 -16.01 9.98 0.06
CA GLY A 172 -15.99 9.32 -1.24
C GLY A 172 -14.68 8.55 -1.51
N GLU A 173 -13.86 8.31 -0.48
CA GLU A 173 -12.59 7.60 -0.56
C GLU A 173 -12.68 6.20 0.06
N GLN A 174 -11.70 5.36 -0.19
CA GLN A 174 -11.67 3.99 0.31
C GLN A 174 -10.48 3.74 1.22
N LEU A 175 -10.73 3.43 2.51
CA LEU A 175 -9.72 2.97 3.44
C LEU A 175 -9.46 1.46 3.22
N THR A 176 -8.19 1.13 2.97
CA THR A 176 -7.71 -0.25 2.80
C THR A 176 -6.30 -0.36 3.39
N PRO A 177 -5.72 -1.57 3.52
CA PRO A 177 -4.31 -1.70 3.90
C PRO A 177 -3.32 -0.93 3.01
N TYR A 178 -3.70 -0.55 1.80
CA TYR A 178 -2.92 0.34 0.93
C TYR A 178 -2.91 1.81 1.40
N SER A 179 -3.76 2.18 2.33
CA SER A 179 -3.84 3.55 2.87
C SER A 179 -2.57 3.98 3.60
N PHE A 180 -1.82 3.04 4.18
CA PHE A 180 -0.47 3.30 4.70
C PHE A 180 0.49 3.73 3.58
N ARG A 181 0.41 3.06 2.43
CA ARG A 181 1.23 3.40 1.27
C ARG A 181 0.78 4.71 0.60
N HIS A 182 -0.51 5.03 0.65
CA HIS A 182 -1.01 6.35 0.22
C HIS A 182 -0.49 7.47 1.13
N ARG A 183 -0.42 7.23 2.46
CA ARG A 183 0.25 8.14 3.41
C ARG A 183 1.70 8.39 3.01
N TYR A 184 2.47 7.32 2.76
CA TYR A 184 3.88 7.44 2.37
C TYR A 184 4.04 8.32 1.12
N ALA A 185 3.26 8.08 0.07
CA ALA A 185 3.28 8.91 -1.12
C ALA A 185 2.93 10.37 -0.83
N LYS A 186 1.88 10.61 -0.04
CA LYS A 186 1.44 11.96 0.34
C LYS A 186 2.53 12.72 1.11
N GLN A 187 3.18 12.07 2.07
CA GLN A 187 4.27 12.67 2.83
C GLN A 187 5.52 12.91 1.98
N ALA A 188 5.87 12.00 1.07
CA ALA A 188 6.99 12.18 0.15
C ALA A 188 6.78 13.42 -0.75
N HIS A 189 5.56 13.61 -1.27
CA HIS A 189 5.20 14.82 -2.02
C HIS A 189 5.23 16.08 -1.14
N ALA A 190 4.72 15.99 0.09
CA ALA A 190 4.77 17.12 1.03
C ALA A 190 6.21 17.52 1.38
N ALA A 191 7.10 16.54 1.47
CA ALA A 191 8.54 16.76 1.65
C ALA A 191 9.27 17.25 0.38
N ARG A 192 8.54 17.43 -0.74
CA ARG A 192 9.06 17.89 -2.04
C ARG A 192 10.16 16.99 -2.63
N LEU A 193 10.12 15.68 -2.34
CA LEU A 193 11.01 14.73 -3.00
C LEU A 193 10.68 14.65 -4.50
N ALA A 194 11.69 14.41 -5.33
CA ALA A 194 11.49 14.28 -6.76
C ALA A 194 10.59 13.07 -7.09
N VAL A 195 9.69 13.21 -8.07
CA VAL A 195 8.74 12.14 -8.45
C VAL A 195 9.48 10.85 -8.83
N ALA A 196 10.66 10.97 -9.45
CA ALA A 196 11.49 9.83 -9.81
C ALA A 196 11.94 9.05 -8.57
N GLU A 197 12.46 9.74 -7.55
CA GLU A 197 12.90 9.16 -6.28
C GLU A 197 11.73 8.48 -5.52
N ILE A 198 10.56 9.17 -5.48
CA ILE A 198 9.37 8.59 -4.86
C ILE A 198 8.94 7.31 -5.59
N SER A 199 8.97 7.33 -6.92
CA SER A 199 8.58 6.19 -7.75
C SER A 199 9.51 5.00 -7.53
N GLU A 200 10.81 5.23 -7.48
CA GLU A 200 11.85 4.24 -7.19
C GLU A 200 11.65 3.67 -5.79
N ALA A 201 11.57 4.51 -4.76
CA ALA A 201 11.35 4.10 -3.38
C ALA A 201 10.06 3.27 -3.21
N MET A 202 9.03 3.55 -3.99
CA MET A 202 7.77 2.82 -4.00
C MET A 202 7.75 1.61 -4.95
N GLY A 203 8.74 1.41 -5.82
CA GLY A 203 8.83 0.27 -6.75
C GLY A 203 7.72 0.26 -7.79
N HIS A 204 7.60 1.36 -8.55
CA HIS A 204 6.76 1.49 -9.73
C HIS A 204 7.31 2.57 -10.66
N THR A 205 6.83 2.60 -11.90
CA THR A 205 7.25 3.63 -12.87
C THR A 205 6.68 5.01 -12.51
N ILE A 206 7.32 6.08 -13.00
CA ILE A 206 6.84 7.46 -12.85
C ILE A 206 5.41 7.59 -13.37
N GLU A 207 5.09 6.97 -14.50
CA GLU A 207 3.75 6.99 -15.08
C GLU A 207 2.70 6.40 -14.13
N VAL A 208 2.98 5.23 -13.55
CA VAL A 208 2.12 4.57 -12.55
C VAL A 208 1.99 5.44 -11.31
N HIS A 209 3.07 6.10 -10.90
CA HIS A 209 3.04 7.02 -9.77
C HIS A 209 2.11 8.20 -10.04
N LEU A 210 2.30 8.90 -11.14
CA LEU A 210 1.48 10.06 -11.50
C LEU A 210 0.00 9.68 -11.64
N LYS A 211 -0.31 8.55 -12.26
CA LYS A 211 -1.69 8.06 -12.38
C LYS A 211 -2.38 7.82 -11.04
N SER A 212 -1.62 7.50 -10.00
CA SER A 212 -2.17 7.07 -8.70
C SER A 212 -2.05 8.14 -7.60
N TYR A 213 -1.02 9.00 -7.68
CA TYR A 213 -0.60 9.87 -6.58
C TYR A 213 -0.40 11.34 -6.97
N ALA A 214 -0.60 11.73 -8.25
CA ALA A 214 -0.45 13.14 -8.69
C ALA A 214 -1.30 14.11 -7.87
N ARG A 215 -2.45 13.65 -7.34
CA ARG A 215 -3.34 14.44 -6.48
C ARG A 215 -2.70 14.89 -5.16
N PHE A 216 -1.59 14.29 -4.76
CA PHE A 216 -0.84 14.65 -3.55
C PHE A 216 0.23 15.70 -3.81
N LYS A 217 0.48 16.04 -5.08
CA LYS A 217 1.46 17.08 -5.43
C LYS A 217 1.00 18.42 -4.85
N PRO A 218 1.82 19.10 -4.04
CA PRO A 218 1.51 20.45 -3.56
C PRO A 218 1.32 21.41 -4.73
N ASP A 219 0.35 22.29 -4.63
CA ASP A 219 0.21 23.41 -5.57
C ASP A 219 1.20 24.51 -5.19
N ALA A 220 2.44 24.36 -5.62
CA ALA A 220 3.53 25.26 -5.33
C ALA A 220 4.26 25.75 -6.59
N THR A 221 3.69 25.52 -7.77
CA THR A 221 4.36 25.83 -9.05
C THR A 221 4.78 27.30 -9.12
N ALA A 222 3.88 28.22 -8.87
CA ALA A 222 4.16 29.65 -8.93
C ALA A 222 5.24 30.06 -7.90
N ALA A 223 5.16 29.56 -6.67
CA ALA A 223 6.13 29.85 -5.63
C ALA A 223 7.52 29.31 -5.96
N ASN A 224 7.61 28.11 -6.54
CA ASN A 224 8.87 27.51 -6.94
C ASN A 224 9.53 28.31 -8.08
N PHE A 225 8.77 28.73 -9.10
CA PHE A 225 9.30 29.58 -10.17
C PHE A 225 9.75 30.94 -9.65
N ALA A 226 9.00 31.55 -8.75
CA ALA A 226 9.39 32.81 -8.13
C ALA A 226 10.68 32.68 -7.27
N ALA A 227 10.89 31.54 -6.63
CA ALA A 227 12.09 31.30 -5.83
C ALA A 227 13.37 31.16 -6.67
N VAL A 228 13.27 30.58 -7.88
CA VAL A 228 14.42 30.42 -8.80
C VAL A 228 14.80 31.75 -9.45
N ASN A 229 13.87 32.70 -9.58
CA ASN A 229 14.08 33.99 -10.24
C ASN A 229 14.47 35.12 -9.25
N ARG A 230 14.76 34.80 -8.01
CA ARG A 230 15.31 35.72 -6.99
C ARG A 230 16.82 35.58 -6.90
#